data_92bba2fb3084a9190dd70332c44da3bb
#
_entry.id   92bba2fb3084a9190dd70332c44da3bb
#
_cell.length_a   1.000
_cell.length_b   1.000
_cell.length_c   1.000
_cell.angle_alpha   90.00
_cell.angle_beta   90.00
_cell.angle_gamma   90.00
#
_symmetry.space_group_name_H-M   'P 1'
#
loop_
_entity.id
_entity.type
_entity.pdbx_description
1 polymer ?
#
loop_
_entity_poly.entity_id
_entity_poly.type
_entity_poly.pdbx_seq_one_letter_code
_entity_poly.pdbx_strand_id
1 'polypeptide(L)'
;MEDVFEIEKIAHSNKALYIASVNPLSLGILKPPSEYNADVCVGEAQPLGIPMNYGGPYLGIFACKKDFIRIIPGRIVGVTVDTDGNRGFVLTLQTREQQIKREKATSNICTNQGLFMLAATVYMATMGRKGIREVAENCLHNAHYLATQIQGLQGYKLLSDKPFWNEFLVIPPVSPENIIAE
;
A
#
# COMPACT_ATOMS: atom_id res chain seq x y z
N MET A 1 -11.52 -7.86 7.82
CA MET A 1 -10.23 -8.35 7.26
C MET A 1 -10.45 -9.73 6.67
N GLU A 2 -9.76 -10.06 5.59
CA GLU A 2 -9.88 -11.36 4.93
C GLU A 2 -8.87 -12.37 5.52
N ASP A 3 -9.14 -13.67 5.36
CA ASP A 3 -8.16 -14.72 5.69
C ASP A 3 -7.13 -14.82 4.57
N VAL A 4 -6.04 -14.09 4.75
CA VAL A 4 -4.96 -13.97 3.75
C VAL A 4 -4.24 -15.28 3.48
N PHE A 5 -4.22 -16.21 4.44
CA PHE A 5 -3.58 -17.52 4.27
C PHE A 5 -4.47 -18.48 3.49
N GLU A 6 -5.78 -18.43 3.70
CA GLU A 6 -6.72 -19.22 2.90
C GLU A 6 -6.74 -18.74 1.44
N ILE A 7 -6.76 -17.42 1.23
CA ILE A 7 -6.72 -16.83 -0.12
C ILE A 7 -5.43 -17.23 -0.85
N GLU A 8 -4.28 -17.14 -0.18
CA GLU A 8 -2.99 -17.58 -0.74
C GLU A 8 -3.06 -19.03 -1.21
N LYS A 9 -3.53 -19.93 -0.34
CA LYS A 9 -3.65 -21.35 -0.65
C LYS A 9 -4.57 -21.62 -1.84
N ILE A 10 -5.70 -20.94 -1.92
CA ILE A 10 -6.63 -21.04 -3.04
C ILE A 10 -5.99 -20.55 -4.34
N ALA A 11 -5.35 -19.39 -4.31
CA ALA A 11 -4.70 -18.80 -5.49
C ALA A 11 -3.61 -19.73 -6.05
N HIS A 12 -2.67 -20.13 -5.21
CA HIS A 12 -1.53 -20.94 -5.65
C HIS A 12 -1.90 -22.37 -6.02
N SER A 13 -2.91 -22.97 -5.39
CA SER A 13 -3.40 -24.30 -5.81
C SER A 13 -4.01 -24.27 -7.22
N ASN A 14 -4.53 -23.11 -7.64
CA ASN A 14 -5.05 -22.88 -8.99
C ASN A 14 -4.00 -22.25 -9.94
N LYS A 15 -2.73 -22.20 -9.57
CA LYS A 15 -1.64 -21.59 -10.36
C LYS A 15 -1.88 -20.11 -10.70
N ALA A 16 -2.64 -19.40 -9.87
CA ALA A 16 -2.89 -17.97 -9.99
C ALA A 16 -1.92 -17.18 -9.13
N LEU A 17 -1.61 -15.96 -9.57
CA LEU A 17 -0.83 -15.02 -8.76
C LEU A 17 -1.69 -14.44 -7.62
N TYR A 18 -1.11 -14.31 -6.45
CA TYR A 18 -1.71 -13.61 -5.33
C TYR A 18 -1.19 -12.17 -5.26
N ILE A 19 -2.06 -11.21 -5.57
CA ILE A 19 -1.75 -9.78 -5.52
C ILE A 19 -2.45 -9.19 -4.28
N ALA A 20 -1.66 -8.68 -3.34
CA ALA A 20 -2.16 -8.03 -2.14
C ALA A 20 -2.17 -6.51 -2.31
N SER A 21 -3.33 -5.87 -2.14
CA SER A 21 -3.46 -4.42 -2.04
C SER A 21 -3.53 -4.03 -0.57
N VAL A 22 -2.61 -3.17 -0.12
CA VAL A 22 -2.45 -2.84 1.29
C VAL A 22 -2.42 -1.33 1.53
N ASN A 23 -2.96 -0.91 2.67
CA ASN A 23 -2.64 0.41 3.21
C ASN A 23 -1.30 0.30 3.97
N PRO A 24 -0.26 1.07 3.62
CA PRO A 24 1.08 0.90 4.18
C PRO A 24 1.15 1.13 5.69
N LEU A 25 0.31 1.99 6.26
CA LEU A 25 0.27 2.19 7.71
C LEU A 25 -0.23 0.95 8.46
N SER A 26 -1.13 0.17 7.87
CA SER A 26 -1.63 -1.06 8.48
C SER A 26 -0.51 -2.06 8.78
N LEU A 27 0.57 -2.02 8.00
CA LEU A 27 1.74 -2.89 8.18
C LEU A 27 2.53 -2.58 9.46
N GLY A 28 2.22 -1.48 10.16
CA GLY A 28 2.73 -1.22 11.51
C GLY A 28 2.24 -2.21 12.56
N ILE A 29 1.09 -2.86 12.33
CA ILE A 29 0.46 -3.82 13.26
C ILE A 29 -0.04 -5.11 12.59
N LEU A 30 -0.26 -5.12 11.28
CA LEU A 30 -0.67 -6.31 10.54
C LEU A 30 0.55 -7.00 9.90
N LYS A 31 0.40 -8.29 9.59
CA LYS A 31 1.42 -9.06 8.90
C LYS A 31 1.70 -8.51 7.51
N PRO A 32 2.96 -8.37 7.11
CA PRO A 32 3.31 -7.92 5.76
C PRO A 32 2.99 -9.00 4.72
N PRO A 33 2.74 -8.62 3.45
CA PRO A 33 2.43 -9.54 2.35
C PRO A 33 3.43 -10.68 2.14
N SER A 34 4.68 -10.48 2.52
CA SER A 34 5.71 -11.52 2.46
C SER A 34 5.47 -12.68 3.43
N GLU A 35 4.82 -12.44 4.57
CA GLU A 35 4.55 -13.48 5.57
C GLU A 35 3.38 -14.39 5.19
N TYR A 36 2.51 -13.94 4.29
CA TYR A 36 1.45 -14.77 3.70
C TYR A 36 1.67 -15.03 2.20
N ASN A 37 2.94 -15.02 1.77
CA ASN A 37 3.41 -15.48 0.48
C ASN A 37 2.76 -14.79 -0.74
N ALA A 38 2.34 -13.53 -0.63
CA ALA A 38 1.86 -12.77 -1.78
C ALA A 38 2.95 -12.64 -2.86
N ASP A 39 2.57 -12.74 -4.13
CA ASP A 39 3.49 -12.64 -5.26
C ASP A 39 3.81 -11.19 -5.59
N VAL A 40 2.79 -10.34 -5.49
CA VAL A 40 2.87 -8.90 -5.74
C VAL A 40 2.14 -8.17 -4.61
N CYS A 41 2.71 -7.06 -4.17
CA CYS A 41 2.08 -6.13 -3.25
C CYS A 41 1.95 -4.77 -3.93
N VAL A 42 0.75 -4.21 -3.87
CA VAL A 42 0.46 -2.85 -4.36
C VAL A 42 -0.19 -2.03 -3.26
N GLY A 43 -0.14 -0.73 -3.38
CA GLY A 43 -0.77 0.17 -2.42
C GLY A 43 -0.59 1.63 -2.79
N GLU A 44 -1.21 2.49 -2.00
CA GLU A 44 -1.07 3.94 -2.10
C GLU A 44 -0.32 4.46 -0.87
N ALA A 45 0.77 5.17 -1.10
CA ALA A 45 1.64 5.68 -0.04
C ALA A 45 1.30 7.10 0.43
N GLN A 46 0.18 7.68 0.00
CA GLN A 46 -0.28 8.97 0.49
C GLN A 46 -0.27 9.06 2.03
N PRO A 47 -0.68 8.01 2.80
CA PRO A 47 -0.64 8.07 4.25
C PRO A 47 0.75 8.19 4.87
N LEU A 48 1.81 8.02 4.09
CA LEU A 48 3.21 8.17 4.55
C LEU A 48 3.67 9.64 4.46
N GLY A 49 2.89 10.56 5.06
CA GLY A 49 3.28 11.96 5.22
C GLY A 49 3.00 12.86 4.01
N ILE A 50 2.19 12.41 3.05
CA ILE A 50 1.77 13.21 1.90
C ILE A 50 0.40 13.83 2.21
N PRO A 51 0.22 15.16 2.09
CA PRO A 51 -1.08 15.79 2.32
C PRO A 51 -2.12 15.35 1.28
N MET A 52 -3.39 15.46 1.63
CA MET A 52 -4.48 15.21 0.68
C MET A 52 -4.48 16.29 -0.42
N ASN A 53 -4.42 15.86 -1.68
CA ASN A 53 -4.27 16.73 -2.84
C ASN A 53 -5.53 16.78 -3.73
N TYR A 54 -6.66 16.24 -3.28
CA TYR A 54 -7.96 16.32 -3.97
C TYR A 54 -7.90 16.00 -5.48
N GLY A 55 -7.26 14.87 -5.83
CA GLY A 55 -7.04 14.45 -7.21
C GLY A 55 -5.68 14.82 -7.80
N GLY A 56 -4.80 15.42 -7.01
CA GLY A 56 -3.38 15.61 -7.36
C GLY A 56 -2.59 14.30 -7.36
N PRO A 57 -1.31 14.33 -7.73
CA PRO A 57 -0.49 13.13 -7.75
C PRO A 57 -0.22 12.61 -6.33
N TYR A 58 -0.21 11.29 -6.20
CA TYR A 58 0.16 10.57 -5.00
C TYR A 58 1.37 9.65 -5.25
N LEU A 59 1.57 8.64 -4.41
CA LEU A 59 2.74 7.78 -4.48
C LEU A 59 2.32 6.31 -4.47
N GLY A 60 2.38 5.65 -5.62
CA GLY A 60 2.12 4.22 -5.72
C GLY A 60 3.21 3.37 -5.06
N ILE A 61 2.80 2.32 -4.37
CA ILE A 61 3.67 1.27 -3.87
C ILE A 61 3.56 0.07 -4.79
N PHE A 62 4.71 -0.49 -5.18
CA PHE A 62 4.78 -1.74 -5.91
C PHE A 62 5.96 -2.57 -5.40
N ALA A 63 5.69 -3.78 -4.96
CA ALA A 63 6.69 -4.77 -4.58
C ALA A 63 6.32 -6.13 -5.12
N CYS A 64 7.29 -6.97 -5.43
CA CYS A 64 7.05 -8.32 -5.93
C CYS A 64 8.13 -9.30 -5.47
N LYS A 65 7.86 -10.60 -5.60
CA LYS A 65 8.86 -11.64 -5.45
C LYS A 65 10.00 -11.47 -6.46
N LYS A 66 11.17 -11.95 -6.10
CA LYS A 66 12.39 -11.85 -6.92
C LYS A 66 12.22 -12.43 -8.32
N ASP A 67 11.39 -13.43 -8.49
CA ASP A 67 11.16 -14.10 -9.76
C ASP A 67 10.55 -13.16 -10.82
N PHE A 68 9.86 -12.11 -10.40
CA PHE A 68 9.24 -11.12 -11.27
C PHE A 68 10.11 -9.89 -11.56
N ILE A 69 11.32 -9.80 -10.98
CA ILE A 69 12.16 -8.60 -11.05
C ILE A 69 12.47 -8.13 -12.50
N ARG A 70 12.47 -9.06 -13.45
CA ARG A 70 12.76 -8.74 -14.87
C ARG A 70 11.55 -8.22 -15.64
N ILE A 71 10.36 -8.32 -15.09
CA ILE A 71 9.10 -7.94 -15.75
C ILE A 71 8.32 -6.86 -15.01
N ILE A 72 8.75 -6.45 -13.81
CA ILE A 72 8.09 -5.37 -13.07
C ILE A 72 8.23 -4.03 -13.79
N PRO A 73 7.26 -3.13 -13.68
CA PRO A 73 7.39 -1.75 -14.15
C PRO A 73 8.37 -0.94 -13.29
N GLY A 74 8.78 0.22 -13.81
CA GLY A 74 9.58 1.18 -13.08
C GLY A 74 11.08 0.88 -13.05
N ARG A 75 11.83 1.82 -12.50
CA ARG A 75 13.28 1.78 -12.38
C ARG A 75 13.71 1.02 -11.13
N ILE A 76 14.79 0.28 -11.25
CA ILE A 76 15.37 -0.47 -10.14
C ILE A 76 16.77 0.05 -9.89
N VAL A 77 17.03 0.45 -8.64
CA VAL A 77 18.34 0.91 -8.18
C VAL A 77 19.04 -0.21 -7.43
N GLY A 78 20.24 -0.54 -7.83
CA GLY A 78 21.12 -1.49 -7.16
C GLY A 78 22.19 -0.80 -6.33
N VAL A 79 22.69 -1.49 -5.32
CA VAL A 79 23.87 -1.08 -4.56
C VAL A 79 25.11 -1.60 -5.28
N THR A 80 26.13 -0.76 -5.39
CA THR A 80 27.44 -1.07 -5.96
C THR A 80 28.56 -0.39 -5.17
N VAL A 81 29.78 -0.54 -5.61
CA VAL A 81 30.93 0.24 -5.13
C VAL A 81 31.53 1.01 -6.29
N ASP A 82 32.08 2.19 -6.01
CA ASP A 82 32.84 2.99 -6.98
C ASP A 82 34.25 2.46 -7.15
N THR A 83 35.05 3.14 -7.96
CA THR A 83 36.47 2.80 -8.23
C THR A 83 37.34 2.88 -6.98
N ASP A 84 36.95 3.66 -6.00
CA ASP A 84 37.67 3.88 -4.74
C ASP A 84 37.15 2.95 -3.61
N GLY A 85 36.20 2.06 -3.91
CA GLY A 85 35.61 1.12 -2.96
C GLY A 85 34.48 1.70 -2.09
N ASN A 86 34.03 2.94 -2.34
CA ASN A 86 32.94 3.53 -1.61
C ASN A 86 31.59 3.02 -2.09
N ARG A 87 30.62 2.92 -1.18
CA ARG A 87 29.24 2.51 -1.51
C ARG A 87 28.60 3.52 -2.46
N GLY A 88 28.09 3.01 -3.58
CA GLY A 88 27.38 3.77 -4.58
C GLY A 88 26.04 3.14 -4.95
N PHE A 89 25.28 3.83 -5.78
CA PHE A 89 23.99 3.37 -6.31
C PHE A 89 23.95 3.53 -7.82
N VAL A 90 23.33 2.58 -8.51
CA VAL A 90 23.27 2.56 -9.96
C VAL A 90 21.91 2.04 -10.43
N LEU A 91 21.41 2.59 -11.55
CA LEU A 91 20.24 2.03 -12.21
C LEU A 91 20.60 0.66 -12.81
N THR A 92 19.77 -0.34 -12.48
CA THR A 92 19.96 -1.72 -12.94
C THR A 92 18.83 -2.16 -13.88
N LEU A 93 19.06 -3.24 -14.64
CA LEU A 93 18.07 -3.86 -15.52
C LEU A 93 17.41 -2.86 -16.51
N GLN A 94 18.13 -1.85 -16.93
CA GLN A 94 17.64 -0.77 -17.83
C GLN A 94 17.18 -1.27 -19.20
N THR A 95 17.64 -2.45 -19.63
CA THR A 95 17.27 -3.04 -20.93
C THR A 95 15.78 -3.30 -21.10
N ARG A 96 14.99 -3.34 -20.03
CA ARG A 96 13.52 -3.49 -20.08
C ARG A 96 12.79 -2.15 -20.18
N GLU A 97 13.51 -1.03 -20.09
CA GLU A 97 12.92 0.31 -20.05
C GLU A 97 12.73 0.92 -21.44
N GLN A 98 11.84 1.90 -21.53
CA GLN A 98 11.40 2.52 -22.77
C GLN A 98 12.52 3.21 -23.55
N GLN A 99 13.48 3.84 -22.88
CA GLN A 99 14.61 4.50 -23.56
C GLN A 99 15.50 3.52 -24.33
N ILE A 100 15.45 2.23 -24.00
CA ILE A 100 16.22 1.18 -24.67
C ILE A 100 15.33 0.34 -25.59
N LYS A 101 14.25 -0.24 -25.06
CA LYS A 101 13.35 -1.13 -25.82
C LYS A 101 12.32 -0.40 -26.68
N ARG A 102 12.12 0.88 -26.46
CA ARG A 102 11.14 1.72 -27.17
C ARG A 102 9.73 1.10 -27.11
N GLU A 103 9.09 0.84 -28.24
CA GLU A 103 7.76 0.25 -28.34
C GLU A 103 7.65 -1.19 -27.78
N LYS A 104 8.78 -1.86 -27.60
CA LYS A 104 8.86 -3.22 -27.03
C LYS A 104 9.11 -3.22 -25.53
N ALA A 105 9.09 -2.06 -24.87
CA ALA A 105 9.27 -1.98 -23.44
C ALA A 105 8.11 -2.70 -22.70
N THR A 106 8.42 -3.30 -21.55
CA THR A 106 7.41 -3.97 -20.71
C THR A 106 6.38 -2.97 -20.17
N SER A 107 6.78 -1.72 -19.94
CA SER A 107 5.93 -0.65 -19.43
C SER A 107 6.36 0.70 -19.99
N ASN A 108 5.38 1.58 -20.25
CA ASN A 108 5.58 2.98 -20.59
C ASN A 108 5.47 3.90 -19.36
N ILE A 109 5.51 3.35 -18.16
CA ILE A 109 5.42 4.12 -16.91
C ILE A 109 6.70 4.95 -16.75
N CYS A 110 6.51 6.25 -16.54
CA CYS A 110 7.56 7.17 -16.15
C CYS A 110 7.56 7.33 -14.62
N THR A 111 8.73 7.32 -14.00
CA THR A 111 8.89 7.52 -12.55
C THR A 111 8.84 9.01 -12.22
N ASN A 112 7.64 9.59 -12.15
CA ASN A 112 7.45 11.03 -11.94
C ASN A 112 7.25 11.45 -10.50
N GLN A 113 7.17 10.50 -9.54
CA GLN A 113 6.82 10.77 -8.14
C GLN A 113 8.04 10.87 -7.21
N GLY A 114 9.18 11.33 -7.72
CA GLY A 114 10.43 11.43 -6.95
C GLY A 114 10.30 12.32 -5.71
N LEU A 115 9.57 13.43 -5.80
CA LEU A 115 9.35 14.33 -4.67
C LEU A 115 8.53 13.65 -3.55
N PHE A 116 7.43 12.98 -3.90
CA PHE A 116 6.60 12.28 -2.91
C PHE A 116 7.30 11.03 -2.36
N MET A 117 8.11 10.36 -3.15
CA MET A 117 8.99 9.29 -2.67
C MET A 117 9.96 9.82 -1.61
N LEU A 118 10.56 10.99 -1.82
CA LEU A 118 11.43 11.64 -0.85
C LEU A 118 10.65 12.03 0.41
N ALA A 119 9.47 12.63 0.27
CA ALA A 119 8.61 12.99 1.41
C ALA A 119 8.26 11.76 2.27
N ALA A 120 7.84 10.67 1.64
CA ALA A 120 7.53 9.42 2.33
C ALA A 120 8.78 8.82 3.02
N THR A 121 9.96 8.92 2.38
CA THR A 121 11.22 8.46 2.95
C THR A 121 11.57 9.26 4.22
N VAL A 122 11.46 10.58 4.16
CA VAL A 122 11.70 11.47 5.32
C VAL A 122 10.69 11.17 6.43
N TYR A 123 9.41 11.03 6.10
CA TYR A 123 8.38 10.67 7.06
C TYR A 123 8.70 9.35 7.78
N MET A 124 8.97 8.28 7.03
CA MET A 124 9.31 6.98 7.60
C MET A 124 10.59 7.01 8.44
N ALA A 125 11.61 7.75 8.00
CA ALA A 125 12.86 7.89 8.75
C ALA A 125 12.66 8.67 10.07
N THR A 126 11.81 9.71 10.05
CA THR A 126 11.48 10.53 11.22
C THR A 126 10.63 9.77 12.23
N MET A 127 9.59 9.11 11.76
CA MET A 127 8.68 8.34 12.62
C MET A 127 9.36 7.09 13.17
N GLY A 128 10.19 6.45 12.37
CA GLY A 128 10.81 5.18 12.71
C GLY A 128 9.79 4.07 12.97
N ARG A 129 10.27 2.89 13.36
CA ARG A 129 9.43 1.72 13.60
C ARG A 129 8.35 1.97 14.67
N LYS A 130 8.73 2.66 15.76
CA LYS A 130 7.82 2.94 16.87
C LYS A 130 6.71 3.90 16.45
N GLY A 131 7.06 5.02 15.80
CA GLY A 131 6.07 6.01 15.38
C GLY A 131 5.09 5.47 14.33
N ILE A 132 5.55 4.69 13.33
CA ILE A 132 4.66 4.04 12.36
C ILE A 132 3.67 3.10 13.06
N ARG A 133 4.13 2.33 14.04
CA ARG A 133 3.26 1.47 14.83
C ARG A 133 2.23 2.27 15.63
N GLU A 134 2.65 3.32 16.32
CA GLU A 134 1.74 4.19 17.10
C GLU A 134 0.67 4.83 16.21
N VAL A 135 1.02 5.29 15.00
CA VAL A 135 0.05 5.81 14.04
C VAL A 135 -0.95 4.72 13.64
N ALA A 136 -0.47 3.52 13.32
CA ALA A 136 -1.33 2.40 12.95
C ALA A 136 -2.31 2.01 14.08
N GLU A 137 -1.83 1.96 15.31
CA GLU A 137 -2.65 1.68 16.51
C GLU A 137 -3.69 2.78 16.74
N ASN A 138 -3.31 4.06 16.57
CA ASN A 138 -4.24 5.19 16.69
C ASN A 138 -5.35 5.14 15.61
N CYS A 139 -5.00 4.81 14.36
CA CYS A 139 -5.99 4.61 13.30
C CYS A 139 -6.98 3.51 13.65
N LEU A 140 -6.49 2.38 14.17
CA LEU A 140 -7.33 1.28 14.64
C LEU A 140 -8.29 1.73 15.75
N HIS A 141 -7.75 2.33 16.83
CA HIS A 141 -8.52 2.74 17.99
C HIS A 141 -9.59 3.77 17.62
N ASN A 142 -9.24 4.80 16.83
CA ASN A 142 -10.18 5.84 16.43
C ASN A 142 -11.32 5.28 15.56
N ALA A 143 -11.00 4.38 14.62
CA ALA A 143 -12.01 3.75 13.78
C ALA A 143 -12.97 2.87 14.59
N HIS A 144 -12.44 2.06 15.52
CA HIS A 144 -13.27 1.23 16.39
C HIS A 144 -14.09 2.04 17.39
N TYR A 145 -13.53 3.15 17.91
CA TYR A 145 -14.29 4.08 18.73
C TYR A 145 -15.47 4.66 17.95
N LEU A 146 -15.22 5.17 16.74
CA LEU A 146 -16.26 5.74 15.88
C LEU A 146 -17.33 4.69 15.54
N ALA A 147 -16.93 3.48 15.17
CA ALA A 147 -17.86 2.38 14.87
C ALA A 147 -18.78 2.09 16.07
N THR A 148 -18.22 2.05 17.29
CA THR A 148 -18.98 1.84 18.52
C THR A 148 -19.98 2.96 18.78
N GLN A 149 -19.57 4.23 18.58
CA GLN A 149 -20.47 5.38 18.75
C GLN A 149 -21.62 5.33 17.75
N ILE A 150 -21.34 5.02 16.48
CA ILE A 150 -22.36 4.91 15.44
C ILE A 150 -23.34 3.77 15.72
N GLN A 151 -22.86 2.61 16.21
CA GLN A 151 -23.75 1.50 16.60
C GLN A 151 -24.67 1.85 17.77
N GLY A 152 -24.30 2.81 18.62
CA GLY A 152 -25.13 3.34 19.67
C GLY A 152 -26.27 4.25 19.20
N LEU A 153 -26.24 4.71 17.95
CA LEU A 153 -27.28 5.56 17.38
C LEU A 153 -28.48 4.72 16.94
N GLN A 154 -29.69 5.24 17.18
CA GLN A 154 -30.93 4.55 16.83
C GLN A 154 -31.04 4.30 15.32
N GLY A 155 -31.17 3.04 14.91
CA GLY A 155 -31.36 2.62 13.53
C GLY A 155 -30.08 2.46 12.71
N TYR A 156 -28.92 2.85 13.22
CA TYR A 156 -27.64 2.62 12.57
C TYR A 156 -27.09 1.21 12.87
N LYS A 157 -26.49 0.58 11.87
CA LYS A 157 -25.86 -0.75 12.02
C LYS A 157 -24.56 -0.80 11.21
N LEU A 158 -23.60 -1.59 11.67
CA LEU A 158 -22.47 -1.96 10.82
C LEU A 158 -22.92 -3.07 9.86
N LEU A 159 -22.40 -3.01 8.62
CA LEU A 159 -22.72 -4.01 7.59
C LEU A 159 -22.17 -5.40 7.94
N SER A 160 -21.11 -5.48 8.73
CA SER A 160 -20.41 -6.74 9.04
C SER A 160 -19.82 -6.70 10.45
N ASP A 161 -19.85 -7.85 11.12
CA ASP A 161 -19.19 -8.08 12.41
C ASP A 161 -17.74 -8.58 12.26
N LYS A 162 -17.25 -8.69 11.01
CA LYS A 162 -15.86 -9.10 10.75
C LYS A 162 -14.87 -8.07 11.29
N PRO A 163 -13.68 -8.51 11.75
CA PRO A 163 -12.63 -7.59 12.14
C PRO A 163 -12.24 -6.65 10.99
N PHE A 164 -11.98 -5.40 11.32
CA PHE A 164 -11.48 -4.38 10.39
C PHE A 164 -10.35 -3.59 11.03
N TRP A 165 -9.54 -2.90 10.24
CA TRP A 165 -8.48 -2.05 10.75
C TRP A 165 -9.00 -0.61 10.95
N ASN A 166 -9.21 0.14 9.86
CA ASN A 166 -9.62 1.54 9.95
C ASN A 166 -10.81 1.90 9.04
N GLU A 167 -11.33 0.95 8.30
CA GLU A 167 -12.46 1.16 7.39
C GLU A 167 -13.59 0.18 7.73
N PHE A 168 -14.81 0.68 7.77
CA PHE A 168 -16.00 -0.11 8.01
C PHE A 168 -17.20 0.49 7.28
N LEU A 169 -18.20 -0.34 6.99
CA LEU A 169 -19.42 0.08 6.32
C LEU A 169 -20.56 0.22 7.31
N VAL A 170 -21.34 1.28 7.15
CA VAL A 170 -22.49 1.62 7.98
C VAL A 170 -23.77 1.52 7.15
N ILE A 171 -24.79 0.90 7.70
CA ILE A 171 -26.16 0.92 7.18
C ILE A 171 -26.93 1.96 7.98
N PRO A 172 -27.24 3.12 7.39
CA PRO A 172 -28.03 4.15 8.07
C PRO A 172 -29.53 3.84 8.03
N PRO A 173 -30.35 4.43 8.91
CA PRO A 173 -31.82 4.25 8.92
C PRO A 173 -32.54 5.00 7.79
N VAL A 174 -31.85 5.90 7.10
CA VAL A 174 -32.36 6.69 5.97
C VAL A 174 -31.43 6.56 4.78
N SER A 175 -31.89 6.99 3.58
CA SER A 175 -31.04 6.96 2.38
C SER A 175 -29.73 7.75 2.61
N PRO A 176 -28.58 7.22 2.19
CA PRO A 176 -27.29 7.92 2.29
C PRO A 176 -27.29 9.30 1.65
N GLU A 177 -28.03 9.50 0.55
CA GLU A 177 -28.16 10.78 -0.14
C GLU A 177 -28.77 11.86 0.77
N ASN A 178 -29.71 11.49 1.64
CA ASN A 178 -30.32 12.42 2.59
C ASN A 178 -29.33 12.84 3.69
N ILE A 179 -28.39 11.98 4.07
CA ILE A 179 -27.36 12.30 5.06
C ILE A 179 -26.28 13.20 4.48
N ILE A 180 -25.95 13.03 3.20
CA ILE A 180 -24.92 13.83 2.52
C ILE A 180 -25.43 15.23 2.15
N ALA A 181 -26.76 15.40 2.01
CA ALA A 181 -27.39 16.67 1.65
C ALA A 181 -27.54 17.65 2.84
N GLU A 182 -27.36 17.20 4.08
CA GLU A 182 -27.31 18.02 5.31
C GLU A 182 -25.87 18.46 5.63
#